data_950e75dc38a457c4b9b43c77abe99175
#
_entry.id   950e75dc38a457c4b9b43c77abe99175
#
_cell.length_a   1.000
_cell.length_b   1.000
_cell.length_c   1.000
_cell.angle_alpha   90.00
_cell.angle_beta   90.00
_cell.angle_gamma   90.00
#
_symmetry.space_group_name_H-M   'P 1'
#
loop_
_entity.id
_entity.type
_entity.pdbx_description
1 polymer ?
#
loop_
_entity_poly.entity_id
_entity_poly.type
_entity_poly.pdbx_seq_one_letter_code
_entity_poly.pdbx_strand_id
1 'polypeptide(L)'
;MMTRTPHRFQGSMPALITPMQDNGEVDYPTLRQLIDWHVTEGTDALVVVGTSGESPTVNVDEHREILRVSVEQAAKRIPIIAGCGANSTAEAIALAKFAESIGADAQLQVVPYYNKPTQEGLFQHFKAIAEATPRLPVILYNVPGRTVADLQHDTVVRLAQVPGIVGIKEATGNIERAQWLIRDARKDFAIYSGDDPTAVALMLCGGHGNVSVTANVAPRLMHALCVAAIAHLTGVGLASTNKWR
;
A
#
# COMPACT_ATOMS: atom_id res chain seq x y z
N MET A 1 -6.87 16.67 21.91
CA MET A 1 -7.07 15.41 21.16
C MET A 1 -7.06 15.75 19.68
N MET A 2 -6.10 15.25 18.90
CA MET A 2 -6.15 15.41 17.43
C MET A 2 -7.17 14.42 16.89
N THR A 3 -8.34 14.91 16.48
CA THR A 3 -9.31 14.10 15.76
C THR A 3 -8.77 13.87 14.35
N ARG A 4 -8.48 12.62 14.03
CA ARG A 4 -7.97 12.19 12.75
C ARG A 4 -9.12 12.03 11.76
N THR A 5 -8.98 12.57 10.56
CA THR A 5 -9.93 12.30 9.46
C THR A 5 -9.82 10.82 9.09
N PRO A 6 -10.91 10.04 9.10
CA PRO A 6 -10.86 8.66 8.63
C PRO A 6 -10.37 8.63 7.17
N HIS A 7 -9.35 7.84 6.89
CA HIS A 7 -8.88 7.64 5.53
C HIS A 7 -9.61 6.48 4.87
N ARG A 8 -9.85 6.56 3.55
CA ARG A 8 -10.55 5.51 2.77
C ARG A 8 -9.87 4.13 2.91
N PHE A 9 -8.53 4.09 3.02
CA PHE A 9 -7.75 2.88 3.27
C PHE A 9 -7.10 3.02 4.63
N GLN A 10 -7.43 2.12 5.56
CA GLN A 10 -6.91 2.14 6.93
C GLN A 10 -6.87 0.71 7.46
N GLY A 11 -5.87 0.38 8.29
CA GLY A 11 -5.79 -0.92 8.94
C GLY A 11 -4.73 -1.85 8.33
N SER A 12 -5.05 -3.14 8.25
CA SER A 12 -4.15 -4.20 7.74
C SER A 12 -4.35 -4.44 6.26
N MET A 13 -3.29 -4.25 5.50
CA MET A 13 -3.26 -4.40 4.04
C MET A 13 -2.11 -5.35 3.66
N PRO A 14 -2.34 -6.66 3.45
CA PRO A 14 -1.27 -7.55 3.02
C PRO A 14 -0.69 -7.11 1.68
N ALA A 15 0.65 -7.09 1.60
CA ALA A 15 1.34 -7.14 0.32
C ALA A 15 1.20 -8.57 -0.20
N LEU A 16 0.08 -8.83 -0.90
CA LEU A 16 -0.38 -10.16 -1.26
C LEU A 16 0.65 -10.89 -2.11
N ILE A 17 0.93 -12.14 -1.76
CA ILE A 17 1.75 -13.03 -2.58
C ILE A 17 1.01 -13.40 -3.87
N THR A 18 1.76 -13.74 -4.92
CA THR A 18 1.22 -14.33 -6.15
C THR A 18 1.46 -15.84 -6.10
N PRO A 19 0.43 -16.68 -5.90
CA PRO A 19 0.59 -18.11 -5.92
C PRO A 19 1.06 -18.58 -7.30
N MET A 20 2.02 -19.51 -7.31
CA MET A 20 2.58 -20.09 -8.54
C MET A 20 2.56 -21.61 -8.45
N GLN A 21 2.46 -22.26 -9.60
CA GLN A 21 2.61 -23.69 -9.76
C GLN A 21 4.09 -24.08 -9.76
N ASP A 22 4.39 -25.38 -9.67
CA ASP A 22 5.76 -25.90 -9.66
C ASP A 22 6.56 -25.54 -10.93
N ASN A 23 5.87 -25.28 -12.05
CA ASN A 23 6.48 -24.84 -13.29
C ASN A 23 6.69 -23.33 -13.39
N GLY A 24 6.30 -22.54 -12.35
CA GLY A 24 6.41 -21.11 -12.28
C GLY A 24 5.24 -20.32 -12.90
N GLU A 25 4.23 -20.99 -13.46
CA GLU A 25 3.02 -20.32 -13.93
C GLU A 25 2.16 -19.83 -12.78
N VAL A 26 1.44 -18.72 -12.97
CA VAL A 26 0.55 -18.16 -11.95
C VAL A 26 -0.64 -19.10 -11.70
N ASP A 27 -0.84 -19.45 -10.43
CA ASP A 27 -1.98 -20.26 -9.98
C ASP A 27 -3.20 -19.37 -9.67
N TYR A 28 -3.97 -19.04 -10.70
CA TYR A 28 -5.17 -18.21 -10.56
C TYR A 28 -6.27 -18.84 -9.68
N PRO A 29 -6.53 -20.16 -9.70
CA PRO A 29 -7.44 -20.80 -8.75
C PRO A 29 -7.06 -20.54 -7.31
N THR A 30 -5.79 -20.73 -6.93
CA THR A 30 -5.29 -20.46 -5.58
C THR A 30 -5.31 -18.97 -5.25
N LEU A 31 -5.01 -18.09 -6.20
CA LEU A 31 -5.14 -16.64 -6.00
C LEU A 31 -6.57 -16.24 -5.62
N ARG A 32 -7.59 -16.79 -6.28
CA ARG A 32 -9.01 -16.53 -5.95
C ARG A 32 -9.35 -17.01 -4.54
N GLN A 33 -8.91 -18.21 -4.16
CA GLN A 33 -9.12 -18.74 -2.81
C GLN A 33 -8.45 -17.87 -1.74
N LEU A 34 -7.22 -17.39 -2.01
CA LEU A 34 -6.47 -16.52 -1.12
C LEU A 34 -7.20 -15.18 -0.89
N ILE A 35 -7.78 -14.60 -1.93
CA ILE A 35 -8.59 -13.38 -1.83
C ILE A 35 -9.83 -13.62 -0.97
N ASP A 36 -10.56 -14.72 -1.19
CA ASP A 36 -11.74 -15.06 -0.38
C ASP A 36 -11.38 -15.31 1.09
N TRP A 37 -10.23 -15.95 1.34
CA TRP A 37 -9.73 -16.14 2.68
C TRP A 37 -9.45 -14.80 3.37
N HIS A 38 -8.77 -13.87 2.71
CA HIS A 38 -8.52 -12.54 3.27
C HIS A 38 -9.80 -11.76 3.57
N VAL A 39 -10.82 -11.87 2.72
CA VAL A 39 -12.14 -11.29 2.98
C VAL A 39 -12.75 -11.89 4.25
N THR A 40 -12.67 -13.21 4.41
CA THR A 40 -13.22 -13.93 5.58
C THR A 40 -12.47 -13.59 6.87
N GLU A 41 -11.16 -13.39 6.78
CA GLU A 41 -10.30 -13.06 7.92
C GLU A 41 -10.35 -11.58 8.33
N GLY A 42 -11.11 -10.73 7.62
CA GLY A 42 -11.34 -9.33 7.98
C GLY A 42 -10.22 -8.38 7.58
N THR A 43 -9.43 -8.74 6.55
CA THR A 43 -8.43 -7.84 5.95
C THR A 43 -9.08 -6.56 5.44
N ASP A 44 -8.42 -5.42 5.61
CA ASP A 44 -9.00 -4.10 5.30
C ASP A 44 -8.84 -3.69 3.82
N ALA A 45 -7.77 -4.09 3.15
CA ALA A 45 -7.56 -3.96 1.70
C ALA A 45 -6.46 -4.93 1.23
N LEU A 46 -6.38 -5.23 -0.06
CA LEU A 46 -5.34 -6.09 -0.65
C LEU A 46 -4.42 -5.27 -1.55
N VAL A 47 -3.11 -5.33 -1.31
CA VAL A 47 -2.09 -4.79 -2.22
C VAL A 47 -1.61 -5.91 -3.14
N VAL A 48 -2.03 -5.88 -4.40
CA VAL A 48 -1.82 -6.96 -5.37
C VAL A 48 -0.69 -6.61 -6.33
N VAL A 49 0.14 -7.59 -6.66
CA VAL A 49 1.32 -7.45 -7.54
C VAL A 49 2.26 -6.33 -7.06
N GLY A 50 2.47 -6.26 -5.72
CA GLY A 50 3.56 -5.50 -5.15
C GLY A 50 4.85 -6.33 -5.15
N THR A 51 5.85 -5.89 -4.38
CA THR A 51 7.14 -6.61 -4.27
C THR A 51 6.98 -8.05 -3.78
N SER A 52 6.14 -8.29 -2.76
CA SER A 52 5.86 -9.64 -2.26
C SER A 52 5.04 -10.47 -3.24
N GLY A 53 4.28 -9.83 -4.12
CA GLY A 53 3.58 -10.48 -5.23
C GLY A 53 4.44 -10.67 -6.47
N GLU A 54 5.76 -10.52 -6.33
CA GLU A 54 6.77 -10.81 -7.35
C GLU A 54 6.62 -9.99 -8.65
N SER A 55 6.16 -8.73 -8.53
CA SER A 55 5.95 -7.86 -9.70
C SER A 55 7.14 -7.76 -10.67
N PRO A 56 8.43 -7.85 -10.23
CA PRO A 56 9.56 -7.80 -11.15
C PRO A 56 9.76 -9.08 -11.99
N THR A 57 9.15 -10.19 -11.63
CA THR A 57 9.39 -11.51 -12.23
C THR A 57 8.17 -12.05 -13.00
N VAL A 58 6.99 -11.49 -12.80
CA VAL A 58 5.83 -11.76 -13.67
C VAL A 58 5.89 -10.87 -14.91
N ASN A 59 5.56 -11.42 -16.08
CA ASN A 59 5.51 -10.63 -17.30
C ASN A 59 4.31 -9.66 -17.33
N VAL A 60 4.28 -8.71 -18.28
CA VAL A 60 3.26 -7.65 -18.30
C VAL A 60 1.83 -8.19 -18.47
N ASP A 61 1.67 -9.27 -19.22
CA ASP A 61 0.35 -9.87 -19.46
C ASP A 61 -0.14 -10.61 -18.20
N GLU A 62 0.75 -11.35 -17.52
CA GLU A 62 0.47 -11.97 -16.22
C GLU A 62 0.14 -10.90 -15.17
N HIS A 63 0.93 -9.82 -15.11
CA HIS A 63 0.71 -8.70 -14.20
C HIS A 63 -0.72 -8.15 -14.35
N ARG A 64 -1.14 -7.88 -15.59
CA ARG A 64 -2.49 -7.39 -15.89
C ARG A 64 -3.56 -8.41 -15.52
N GLU A 65 -3.31 -9.69 -15.86
CA GLU A 65 -4.27 -10.74 -15.56
C GLU A 65 -4.44 -10.97 -14.06
N ILE A 66 -3.36 -10.94 -13.26
CA ILE A 66 -3.43 -11.00 -11.80
C ILE A 66 -4.28 -9.86 -11.24
N LEU A 67 -4.08 -8.64 -11.71
CA LEU A 67 -4.89 -7.48 -11.29
C LEU A 67 -6.36 -7.67 -11.66
N ARG A 68 -6.65 -8.10 -12.91
CA ARG A 68 -8.03 -8.33 -13.39
C ARG A 68 -8.74 -9.39 -12.55
N VAL A 69 -8.10 -10.55 -12.36
CA VAL A 69 -8.63 -11.66 -11.54
C VAL A 69 -8.87 -11.22 -10.11
N SER A 70 -7.97 -10.41 -9.55
CA SER A 70 -8.11 -9.93 -8.17
C SER A 70 -9.28 -8.96 -8.00
N VAL A 71 -9.47 -8.02 -8.92
CA VAL A 71 -10.61 -7.08 -8.90
C VAL A 71 -11.94 -7.83 -9.07
N GLU A 72 -11.99 -8.79 -10.01
CA GLU A 72 -13.17 -9.63 -10.24
C GLU A 72 -13.51 -10.46 -9.00
N GLN A 73 -12.52 -11.16 -8.43
CA GLN A 73 -12.74 -12.03 -7.28
C GLN A 73 -13.11 -11.24 -6.03
N ALA A 74 -12.50 -10.09 -5.83
CA ALA A 74 -12.83 -9.21 -4.71
C ALA A 74 -14.31 -8.76 -4.77
N ALA A 75 -14.85 -8.54 -5.97
CA ALA A 75 -16.25 -8.17 -6.21
C ALA A 75 -16.73 -7.05 -5.27
N LYS A 76 -15.88 -6.06 -5.01
CA LYS A 76 -16.08 -4.94 -4.07
C LYS A 76 -16.29 -5.33 -2.60
N ARG A 77 -16.07 -6.60 -2.21
CA ARG A 77 -16.10 -7.04 -0.81
C ARG A 77 -14.91 -6.52 -0.01
N ILE A 78 -13.80 -6.26 -0.69
CA ILE A 78 -12.56 -5.72 -0.14
C ILE A 78 -11.90 -4.80 -1.19
N PRO A 79 -11.33 -3.66 -0.79
CA PRO A 79 -10.62 -2.78 -1.73
C PRO A 79 -9.36 -3.45 -2.32
N ILE A 80 -9.11 -3.23 -3.61
CA ILE A 80 -7.90 -3.66 -4.31
C ILE A 80 -7.00 -2.46 -4.61
N ILE A 81 -5.78 -2.50 -4.09
CA ILE A 81 -4.70 -1.55 -4.37
C ILE A 81 -3.74 -2.22 -5.36
N ALA A 82 -3.75 -1.76 -6.59
CA ALA A 82 -2.94 -2.33 -7.67
C ALA A 82 -1.48 -1.88 -7.57
N GLY A 83 -0.54 -2.81 -7.53
CA GLY A 83 0.89 -2.51 -7.70
C GLY A 83 1.15 -2.14 -9.16
N CYS A 84 1.40 -0.86 -9.43
CA CYS A 84 1.61 -0.34 -10.79
C CYS A 84 2.96 0.35 -10.96
N GLY A 85 3.83 0.30 -9.93
CA GLY A 85 5.11 0.98 -9.95
C GLY A 85 6.12 0.36 -10.90
N ALA A 86 6.77 1.21 -11.69
CA ALA A 86 7.89 0.86 -12.55
C ALA A 86 8.95 1.98 -12.51
N ASN A 87 10.20 1.67 -12.93
CA ASN A 87 11.24 2.70 -13.04
C ASN A 87 11.13 3.54 -14.32
N SER A 88 10.27 3.14 -15.26
CA SER A 88 9.83 3.89 -16.43
C SER A 88 8.51 4.58 -16.14
N THR A 89 8.45 5.90 -16.28
CA THR A 89 7.19 6.66 -16.09
C THR A 89 6.11 6.22 -17.08
N ALA A 90 6.48 5.93 -18.33
CA ALA A 90 5.52 5.49 -19.35
C ALA A 90 4.92 4.13 -19.02
N GLU A 91 5.71 3.19 -18.52
CA GLU A 91 5.26 1.87 -18.08
C GLU A 91 4.35 1.97 -16.85
N ALA A 92 4.75 2.74 -15.84
CA ALA A 92 3.92 2.99 -14.65
C ALA A 92 2.56 3.59 -15.02
N ILE A 93 2.51 4.55 -15.96
CA ILE A 93 1.27 5.14 -16.48
C ILE A 93 0.43 4.08 -17.22
N ALA A 94 1.05 3.21 -18.03
CA ALA A 94 0.33 2.18 -18.75
C ALA A 94 -0.34 1.16 -17.82
N LEU A 95 0.38 0.70 -16.79
CA LEU A 95 -0.15 -0.18 -15.75
C LEU A 95 -1.25 0.51 -14.93
N ALA A 96 -1.04 1.76 -14.55
CA ALA A 96 -2.03 2.54 -13.79
C ALA A 96 -3.33 2.76 -14.58
N LYS A 97 -3.25 3.09 -15.86
CA LYS A 97 -4.43 3.20 -16.76
C LYS A 97 -5.17 1.88 -16.88
N PHE A 98 -4.45 0.77 -16.99
CA PHE A 98 -5.09 -0.54 -16.99
C PHE A 98 -5.80 -0.81 -15.66
N ALA A 99 -5.15 -0.58 -14.50
CA ALA A 99 -5.76 -0.74 -13.19
C ALA A 99 -7.00 0.15 -13.00
N GLU A 100 -6.97 1.41 -13.49
CA GLU A 100 -8.13 2.29 -13.50
C GLU A 100 -9.27 1.71 -14.34
N SER A 101 -8.97 1.15 -15.52
CA SER A 101 -9.96 0.63 -16.46
C SER A 101 -10.69 -0.62 -15.93
N ILE A 102 -10.04 -1.45 -15.14
CA ILE A 102 -10.63 -2.65 -14.54
C ILE A 102 -11.32 -2.38 -13.20
N GLY A 103 -11.27 -1.14 -12.69
CA GLY A 103 -11.96 -0.72 -11.47
C GLY A 103 -11.23 -1.05 -10.16
N ALA A 104 -9.91 -1.07 -10.16
CA ALA A 104 -9.11 -1.06 -8.92
C ALA A 104 -9.47 0.17 -8.06
N ASP A 105 -9.26 0.09 -6.75
CA ASP A 105 -9.67 1.14 -5.81
C ASP A 105 -8.57 2.18 -5.56
N ALA A 106 -7.30 1.78 -5.71
CA ALA A 106 -6.11 2.63 -5.67
C ALA A 106 -4.94 1.96 -6.40
N GLN A 107 -3.84 2.70 -6.52
CA GLN A 107 -2.58 2.18 -7.05
C GLN A 107 -1.44 2.41 -6.07
N LEU A 108 -0.50 1.45 -5.98
CA LEU A 108 0.75 1.56 -5.25
C LEU A 108 1.88 1.81 -6.25
N GLN A 109 2.60 2.92 -6.08
CA GLN A 109 3.67 3.35 -6.98
C GLN A 109 5.01 3.36 -6.24
N VAL A 110 5.85 2.37 -6.53
CA VAL A 110 7.19 2.28 -5.95
C VAL A 110 8.10 3.36 -6.53
N VAL A 111 9.01 3.88 -5.71
CA VAL A 111 10.09 4.75 -6.16
C VAL A 111 10.85 4.08 -7.32
N PRO A 112 11.11 4.77 -8.44
CA PRO A 112 11.93 4.24 -9.53
C PRO A 112 13.25 3.66 -9.02
N TYR A 113 13.44 2.38 -9.27
CA TYR A 113 14.57 1.58 -8.83
C TYR A 113 15.65 1.52 -9.92
N TYR A 114 16.90 1.27 -9.53
CA TYR A 114 18.05 1.07 -10.41
C TYR A 114 18.59 2.36 -11.07
N ASN A 115 17.76 3.16 -11.75
CA ASN A 115 18.15 4.34 -12.52
C ASN A 115 18.38 5.61 -11.67
N LYS A 116 18.12 5.57 -10.36
CA LYS A 116 18.44 6.61 -9.35
C LYS A 116 18.07 8.04 -9.80
N PRO A 117 16.80 8.35 -10.04
CA PRO A 117 16.40 9.71 -10.40
C PRO A 117 16.69 10.71 -9.28
N THR A 118 16.84 11.99 -9.66
CA THR A 118 16.91 13.10 -8.69
C THR A 118 15.57 13.29 -7.96
N GLN A 119 15.55 14.04 -6.87
CA GLN A 119 14.31 14.33 -6.14
C GLN A 119 13.27 15.04 -7.02
N GLU A 120 13.70 15.94 -7.88
CA GLU A 120 12.81 16.59 -8.86
C GLU A 120 12.32 15.58 -9.91
N GLY A 121 13.18 14.66 -10.37
CA GLY A 121 12.77 13.57 -11.25
C GLY A 121 11.72 12.66 -10.60
N LEU A 122 11.86 12.32 -9.31
CA LEU A 122 10.86 11.58 -8.55
C LEU A 122 9.54 12.35 -8.44
N PHE A 123 9.61 13.66 -8.15
CA PHE A 123 8.42 14.50 -8.08
C PHE A 123 7.66 14.51 -9.42
N GLN A 124 8.35 14.73 -10.53
CA GLN A 124 7.72 14.75 -11.86
C GLN A 124 7.18 13.38 -12.27
N HIS A 125 7.87 12.28 -11.93
CA HIS A 125 7.42 10.92 -12.18
C HIS A 125 6.05 10.65 -11.53
N PHE A 126 5.93 10.86 -10.22
CA PHE A 126 4.68 10.59 -9.50
C PHE A 126 3.56 11.57 -9.88
N LYS A 127 3.91 12.83 -10.13
CA LYS A 127 2.93 13.83 -10.61
C LYS A 127 2.34 13.41 -11.95
N ALA A 128 3.17 13.02 -12.92
CA ALA A 128 2.70 12.57 -14.23
C ALA A 128 1.78 11.35 -14.16
N ILE A 129 2.07 10.39 -13.24
CA ILE A 129 1.22 9.23 -13.02
C ILE A 129 -0.15 9.64 -12.46
N ALA A 130 -0.17 10.51 -11.44
CA ALA A 130 -1.42 10.99 -10.84
C ALA A 130 -2.29 11.77 -11.84
N GLU A 131 -1.67 12.62 -12.66
CA GLU A 131 -2.36 13.36 -13.73
C GLU A 131 -2.91 12.45 -14.84
N ALA A 132 -2.22 11.34 -15.13
CA ALA A 132 -2.65 10.40 -16.18
C ALA A 132 -3.82 9.50 -15.73
N THR A 133 -4.07 9.37 -14.42
CA THR A 133 -5.12 8.49 -13.84
C THR A 133 -5.87 9.23 -12.72
N PRO A 134 -6.62 10.29 -13.04
CA PRO A 134 -7.21 11.20 -12.03
C PRO A 134 -8.30 10.54 -11.17
N ARG A 135 -8.83 9.39 -11.57
CA ARG A 135 -9.86 8.65 -10.83
C ARG A 135 -9.28 7.54 -9.95
N LEU A 136 -7.98 7.20 -10.11
CA LEU A 136 -7.33 6.13 -9.36
C LEU A 136 -6.33 6.72 -8.35
N PRO A 137 -6.66 6.79 -7.05
CA PRO A 137 -5.78 7.36 -6.03
C PRO A 137 -4.40 6.70 -6.01
N VAL A 138 -3.35 7.54 -5.90
CA VAL A 138 -1.95 7.10 -5.84
C VAL A 138 -1.48 7.01 -4.40
N ILE A 139 -0.94 5.87 -4.02
CA ILE A 139 -0.17 5.66 -2.80
C ILE A 139 1.30 5.52 -3.21
N LEU A 140 2.13 6.44 -2.75
CA LEU A 140 3.58 6.38 -2.95
C LEU A 140 4.18 5.19 -2.18
N TYR A 141 5.29 4.62 -2.66
CA TYR A 141 5.98 3.55 -1.94
C TYR A 141 7.48 3.81 -1.90
N ASN A 142 7.99 4.08 -0.70
CA ASN A 142 9.40 4.31 -0.43
C ASN A 142 10.04 3.10 0.26
N VAL A 143 11.04 2.50 -0.38
CA VAL A 143 11.76 1.31 0.10
C VAL A 143 13.23 1.35 -0.34
N PRO A 144 14.04 2.30 0.16
CA PRO A 144 15.38 2.56 -0.35
C PRO A 144 16.33 1.36 -0.25
N GLY A 145 16.10 0.42 0.67
CA GLY A 145 16.84 -0.84 0.75
C GLY A 145 16.68 -1.75 -0.48
N ARG A 146 15.66 -1.53 -1.31
CA ARG A 146 15.42 -2.26 -2.57
C ARG A 146 15.63 -1.38 -3.80
N THR A 147 15.20 -0.13 -3.74
CA THR A 147 15.23 0.79 -4.89
C THR A 147 16.54 1.53 -5.04
N VAL A 148 17.37 1.59 -4.00
CA VAL A 148 18.57 2.42 -3.87
C VAL A 148 18.27 3.93 -3.91
N ALA A 149 17.17 4.34 -4.49
CA ALA A 149 16.67 5.72 -4.46
C ALA A 149 15.74 5.91 -3.25
N ASP A 150 15.93 7.00 -2.51
CA ASP A 150 15.12 7.38 -1.36
C ASP A 150 14.27 8.60 -1.69
N LEU A 151 12.97 8.51 -1.48
CA LEU A 151 12.04 9.63 -1.64
C LEU A 151 12.10 10.50 -0.38
N GLN A 152 12.87 11.57 -0.43
CA GLN A 152 13.16 12.43 0.72
C GLN A 152 11.91 13.13 1.27
N HIS A 153 11.95 13.48 2.54
CA HIS A 153 10.86 14.12 3.29
C HIS A 153 10.20 15.29 2.53
N ASP A 154 11.00 16.28 2.11
CA ASP A 154 10.48 17.48 1.43
C ASP A 154 9.79 17.14 0.11
N THR A 155 10.30 16.13 -0.60
CA THR A 155 9.68 15.66 -1.84
C THR A 155 8.33 14.98 -1.57
N VAL A 156 8.22 14.18 -0.50
CA VAL A 156 6.94 13.59 -0.07
C VAL A 156 5.93 14.68 0.30
N VAL A 157 6.35 15.69 1.09
CA VAL A 157 5.48 16.80 1.50
C VAL A 157 4.98 17.59 0.28
N ARG A 158 5.84 17.83 -0.72
CA ARG A 158 5.44 18.46 -2.00
C ARG A 158 4.45 17.56 -2.77
N LEU A 159 4.72 16.26 -2.88
CA LEU A 159 3.84 15.30 -3.56
C LEU A 159 2.50 15.16 -2.86
N ALA A 160 2.46 15.27 -1.55
CA ALA A 160 1.21 15.27 -0.79
C ALA A 160 0.28 16.43 -1.18
N GLN A 161 0.76 17.50 -1.84
CA GLN A 161 -0.07 18.60 -2.35
C GLN A 161 -0.61 18.32 -3.77
N VAL A 162 -0.12 17.29 -4.47
CA VAL A 162 -0.57 16.94 -5.81
C VAL A 162 -1.94 16.25 -5.73
N PRO A 163 -2.96 16.73 -6.47
CA PRO A 163 -4.26 16.05 -6.53
C PRO A 163 -4.12 14.59 -6.96
N GLY A 164 -4.87 13.70 -6.31
CA GLY A 164 -4.82 12.27 -6.59
C GLY A 164 -3.74 11.48 -5.83
N ILE A 165 -2.71 12.13 -5.28
CA ILE A 165 -1.73 11.45 -4.41
C ILE A 165 -2.26 11.49 -2.97
N VAL A 166 -2.64 10.33 -2.42
CA VAL A 166 -3.42 10.25 -1.17
C VAL A 166 -2.65 9.69 0.02
N GLY A 167 -1.47 9.15 -0.19
CA GLY A 167 -0.68 8.59 0.91
C GLY A 167 0.67 8.03 0.49
N ILE A 168 1.38 7.49 1.47
CA ILE A 168 2.66 6.82 1.30
C ILE A 168 2.75 5.55 2.13
N LYS A 169 3.27 4.47 1.53
CA LYS A 169 3.84 3.32 2.22
C LYS A 169 5.31 3.62 2.50
N GLU A 170 5.64 3.85 3.76
CA GLU A 170 7.00 4.12 4.23
C GLU A 170 7.60 2.83 4.77
N ALA A 171 8.58 2.28 4.08
CA ALA A 171 9.18 0.98 4.40
C ALA A 171 10.66 1.08 4.81
N THR A 172 11.09 2.23 5.34
CA THR A 172 12.45 2.38 5.89
C THR A 172 12.57 1.80 7.32
N GLY A 173 11.45 1.60 8.03
CA GLY A 173 11.46 1.29 9.46
C GLY A 173 11.83 2.49 10.35
N ASN A 174 12.07 3.67 9.79
CA ASN A 174 12.49 4.86 10.53
C ASN A 174 11.26 5.61 11.10
N ILE A 175 11.04 5.47 12.41
CA ILE A 175 9.91 6.09 13.10
C ILE A 175 10.04 7.61 13.17
N GLU A 176 11.23 8.16 13.35
CA GLU A 176 11.46 9.61 13.36
C GLU A 176 11.02 10.24 12.02
N ARG A 177 11.42 9.64 10.91
CA ARG A 177 10.99 10.04 9.56
C ARG A 177 9.47 10.00 9.42
N ALA A 178 8.83 8.93 9.90
CA ALA A 178 7.39 8.79 9.87
C ALA A 178 6.69 9.90 10.68
N GLN A 179 7.20 10.25 11.86
CA GLN A 179 6.68 11.36 12.68
C GLN A 179 6.76 12.70 11.96
N TRP A 180 7.87 13.00 11.27
CA TRP A 180 8.00 14.22 10.49
C TRP A 180 6.98 14.27 9.33
N LEU A 181 6.77 13.16 8.63
CA LEU A 181 5.76 13.08 7.58
C LEU A 181 4.33 13.28 8.14
N ILE A 182 4.03 12.69 9.31
CA ILE A 182 2.73 12.86 9.99
C ILE A 182 2.50 14.32 10.39
N ARG A 183 3.55 15.03 10.80
CA ARG A 183 3.49 16.45 11.18
C ARG A 183 3.28 17.36 9.97
N ASP A 184 4.03 17.14 8.87
CA ASP A 184 4.25 18.11 7.81
C ASP A 184 3.38 17.88 6.57
N ALA A 185 2.93 16.63 6.32
CA ALA A 185 2.01 16.35 5.23
C ALA A 185 0.60 16.89 5.53
N ARG A 186 -0.20 17.13 4.47
CA ARG A 186 -1.58 17.56 4.67
C ARG A 186 -2.37 16.53 5.51
N LYS A 187 -3.40 16.98 6.23
CA LYS A 187 -4.09 16.17 7.26
C LYS A 187 -4.81 14.93 6.75
N ASP A 188 -5.20 14.93 5.50
CA ASP A 188 -5.85 13.82 4.80
C ASP A 188 -4.88 12.95 3.98
N PHE A 189 -3.56 13.16 4.12
CA PHE A 189 -2.54 12.32 3.51
C PHE A 189 -2.22 11.14 4.43
N ALA A 190 -2.43 9.92 3.93
CA ALA A 190 -2.23 8.72 4.73
C ALA A 190 -0.76 8.28 4.77
N ILE A 191 -0.32 7.82 5.93
CA ILE A 191 1.02 7.27 6.12
C ILE A 191 0.87 5.84 6.64
N TYR A 192 1.31 4.88 5.86
CA TYR A 192 1.28 3.45 6.16
C TYR A 192 2.69 2.95 6.46
N SER A 193 2.82 2.04 7.41
CA SER A 193 4.05 1.26 7.55
C SER A 193 4.18 0.27 6.39
N GLY A 194 5.39 0.08 5.90
CA GLY A 194 5.76 -1.02 5.01
C GLY A 194 6.73 -2.00 5.68
N ASP A 195 6.87 -1.90 7.01
CA ASP A 195 7.82 -2.65 7.83
C ASP A 195 7.09 -3.20 9.07
N ASP A 196 6.85 -4.51 9.11
CA ASP A 196 6.06 -5.16 10.17
C ASP A 196 6.62 -4.92 11.58
N PRO A 197 7.95 -5.01 11.83
CA PRO A 197 8.52 -4.78 13.16
C PRO A 197 8.23 -3.41 13.76
N THR A 198 8.13 -2.36 12.95
CA THR A 198 7.94 -0.97 13.40
C THR A 198 6.50 -0.47 13.21
N ALA A 199 5.61 -1.30 12.64
CA ALA A 199 4.25 -0.89 12.25
C ALA A 199 3.43 -0.36 13.42
N VAL A 200 3.47 -1.02 14.57
CA VAL A 200 2.74 -0.59 15.78
C VAL A 200 3.21 0.79 16.23
N ALA A 201 4.53 0.99 16.31
CA ALA A 201 5.10 2.27 16.71
C ALA A 201 4.68 3.41 15.75
N LEU A 202 4.71 3.15 14.43
CA LEU A 202 4.26 4.11 13.43
C LEU A 202 2.78 4.44 13.59
N MET A 203 1.92 3.44 13.78
CA MET A 203 0.48 3.67 14.01
C MET A 203 0.22 4.44 15.29
N LEU A 204 0.93 4.15 16.40
CA LEU A 204 0.83 4.89 17.64
C LEU A 204 1.30 6.35 17.53
N CYS A 205 2.22 6.65 16.61
CA CYS A 205 2.61 8.03 16.30
C CYS A 205 1.60 8.75 15.40
N GLY A 206 0.64 8.06 14.84
CA GLY A 206 -0.32 8.67 13.95
C GLY A 206 -0.37 8.03 12.54
N GLY A 207 0.27 6.86 12.25
CA GLY A 207 0.14 6.11 11.00
C GLY A 207 -1.27 5.55 10.77
N HIS A 208 -1.66 5.26 9.53
CA HIS A 208 -3.02 4.86 9.14
C HIS A 208 -3.20 3.34 9.02
N GLY A 209 -2.11 2.58 9.09
CA GLY A 209 -2.15 1.13 8.93
C GLY A 209 -0.80 0.55 8.54
N ASN A 210 -0.84 -0.72 8.14
CA ASN A 210 0.34 -1.46 7.77
C ASN A 210 0.13 -2.22 6.45
N VAL A 211 1.03 -1.99 5.49
CA VAL A 211 1.12 -2.81 4.27
C VAL A 211 2.08 -3.97 4.57
N SER A 212 1.53 -5.04 5.09
CA SER A 212 2.19 -6.13 5.80
C SER A 212 2.61 -7.29 4.91
N VAL A 213 3.75 -7.91 5.21
CA VAL A 213 4.12 -9.25 4.71
C VAL A 213 3.55 -10.34 5.61
N THR A 214 3.60 -10.16 6.94
CA THR A 214 3.08 -11.11 7.94
C THR A 214 1.59 -11.36 7.78
N ALA A 215 0.82 -10.40 7.28
CA ALA A 215 -0.61 -10.56 7.02
C ALA A 215 -0.93 -11.65 5.98
N ASN A 216 0.03 -12.10 5.16
CA ASN A 216 -0.16 -13.25 4.25
C ASN A 216 -0.33 -14.59 4.98
N VAL A 217 0.08 -14.70 6.24
CA VAL A 217 -0.02 -15.92 7.05
C VAL A 217 -0.87 -15.75 8.32
N ALA A 218 -1.10 -14.51 8.74
CA ALA A 218 -1.85 -14.19 9.97
C ALA A 218 -2.76 -12.96 9.78
N PRO A 219 -3.68 -12.95 8.79
CA PRO A 219 -4.46 -11.76 8.42
C PRO A 219 -5.33 -11.26 9.56
N ARG A 220 -6.08 -12.13 10.25
CA ARG A 220 -6.95 -11.79 11.38
C ARG A 220 -6.18 -11.14 12.54
N LEU A 221 -4.99 -11.67 12.86
CA LEU A 221 -4.16 -11.12 13.93
C LEU A 221 -3.61 -9.74 13.55
N MET A 222 -3.17 -9.58 12.30
CA MET A 222 -2.69 -8.28 11.81
C MET A 222 -3.81 -7.25 11.73
N HIS A 223 -5.02 -7.63 11.32
CA HIS A 223 -6.20 -6.75 11.40
C HIS A 223 -6.45 -6.32 12.86
N ALA A 224 -6.53 -7.26 13.79
CA ALA A 224 -6.75 -6.97 15.21
C ALA A 224 -5.67 -6.05 15.80
N LEU A 225 -4.40 -6.28 15.44
CA LEU A 225 -3.26 -5.45 15.85
C LEU A 225 -3.40 -4.01 15.32
N CYS A 226 -3.72 -3.84 14.04
CA CYS A 226 -3.93 -2.52 13.44
C CYS A 226 -5.10 -1.78 14.10
N VAL A 227 -6.23 -2.47 14.29
CA VAL A 227 -7.41 -1.90 14.98
C VAL A 227 -7.04 -1.42 16.39
N ALA A 228 -6.36 -2.26 17.17
CA ALA A 228 -5.95 -1.91 18.54
C ALA A 228 -4.99 -0.70 18.58
N ALA A 229 -3.98 -0.68 17.70
CA ALA A 229 -3.01 0.40 17.63
C ALA A 229 -3.65 1.74 17.23
N ILE A 230 -4.54 1.73 16.25
CA ILE A 230 -5.25 2.93 15.76
C ILE A 230 -6.28 3.43 16.78
N ALA A 231 -7.03 2.52 17.42
CA ALA A 231 -8.02 2.87 18.44
C ALA A 231 -7.38 3.49 19.69
N HIS A 232 -6.18 3.07 20.06
CA HIS A 232 -5.44 3.64 21.20
C HIS A 232 -5.22 5.16 21.05
N LEU A 233 -4.90 5.63 19.85
CA LEU A 233 -4.74 7.06 19.55
C LEU A 233 -6.03 7.88 19.69
N THR A 234 -7.19 7.27 19.39
CA THR A 234 -8.49 7.96 19.44
C THR A 234 -9.09 7.98 20.84
N GLY A 235 -8.43 7.39 21.84
CA GLY A 235 -8.93 7.31 23.22
C GLY A 235 -10.07 6.30 23.42
N VAL A 236 -10.43 5.54 22.38
CA VAL A 236 -11.52 4.54 22.43
C VAL A 236 -11.02 3.18 22.94
N GLY A 237 -9.69 2.94 22.92
CA GLY A 237 -9.10 1.62 23.12
C GLY A 237 -9.02 1.07 24.55
N LEU A 238 -9.23 1.87 25.59
CA LEU A 238 -8.98 1.43 26.99
C LEU A 238 -10.17 0.72 27.66
N ALA A 239 -11.35 0.78 27.08
CA ALA A 239 -12.55 0.21 27.72
C ALA A 239 -12.79 -1.29 27.41
N SER A 240 -12.11 -1.88 26.42
CA SER A 240 -12.40 -3.26 25.95
C SER A 240 -11.32 -4.31 26.24
N THR A 241 -10.19 -3.94 26.83
CA THR A 241 -9.04 -4.86 27.03
C THR A 241 -9.15 -5.80 28.24
N ASN A 242 -10.27 -5.78 28.99
CA ASN A 242 -10.49 -6.68 30.14
C ASN A 242 -10.98 -8.10 29.77
N LYS A 243 -10.90 -8.53 28.52
CA LYS A 243 -11.38 -9.87 28.08
C LYS A 243 -10.29 -10.91 27.79
N TRP A 244 -9.03 -10.61 28.11
CA TRP A 244 -7.93 -11.57 27.99
C TRP A 244 -7.36 -11.94 29.36
N ARG A 245 -8.12 -12.70 30.14
CA ARG A 245 -7.65 -13.54 31.25
C ARG A 245 -8.20 -14.93 31.07
#